data_e5c8f27b3a57fc410517e6c61d5e67e9
#
_entry.id   e5c8f27b3a57fc410517e6c61d5e67e9
#
_cell.length_a   1.000
_cell.length_b   1.000
_cell.length_c   1.000
_cell.angle_alpha   90.00
_cell.angle_beta   90.00
_cell.angle_gamma   90.00
#
_symmetry.space_group_name_H-M   'P 1'
#
loop_
_entity.id
_entity.type
_entity.pdbx_description
1 polymer ?
#
loop_
_entity_poly.entity_id
_entity_poly.type
_entity_poly.pdbx_seq_one_letter_code
_entity_poly.pdbx_strand_id
1 'polypeptide(L)'
;KGFDMKILVNSKSLESRKSEYPHVENTSFDDLVVKSDILSFHCKAAADGKPMLTKEHMKKMKPTSYIINAARGNIVDENDLNDALNEGLIAGAAVDVFSKEPAKENILFNNSKAVLTPHIAASTTEASIVVAEMVANQISDFLLNGEKKNTV
;
A
#
# COMPACT_ATOMS: atom_id res chain seq x y z
N LYS A 1 12.93 13.14 1.90
CA LYS A 1 14.15 13.82 2.38
C LYS A 1 15.28 12.83 2.73
N GLY A 2 15.03 11.76 3.47
CA GLY A 2 16.09 10.86 3.93
C GLY A 2 16.84 10.13 2.81
N PHE A 3 16.20 9.83 1.70
CA PHE A 3 16.78 9.14 0.56
C PHE A 3 16.90 10.03 -0.69
N ASP A 4 16.66 11.33 -0.56
CA ASP A 4 16.69 12.31 -1.65
C ASP A 4 15.81 11.96 -2.86
N MET A 5 14.69 11.29 -2.58
CA MET A 5 13.73 10.84 -3.59
C MET A 5 12.69 11.93 -3.89
N LYS A 6 12.30 12.05 -5.16
CA LYS A 6 11.09 12.80 -5.55
C LYS A 6 9.86 11.99 -5.14
N ILE A 7 8.93 12.64 -4.43
CA ILE A 7 7.71 12.00 -3.93
C ILE A 7 6.51 12.49 -4.75
N LEU A 8 5.86 11.55 -5.45
CA LEU A 8 4.60 11.76 -6.14
C LEU A 8 3.50 11.06 -5.34
N VAL A 9 2.34 11.67 -5.21
CA VAL A 9 1.19 11.11 -4.47
C VAL A 9 -0.08 11.30 -5.28
N ASN A 10 -0.95 10.31 -5.28
CA ASN A 10 -2.34 10.44 -5.68
C ASN A 10 -3.22 10.45 -4.43
N SER A 11 -3.65 11.63 -3.99
CA SER A 11 -4.46 11.76 -2.77
C SER A 11 -5.41 12.95 -2.87
N LYS A 12 -6.70 12.69 -2.56
CA LYS A 12 -7.73 13.74 -2.51
C LYS A 12 -7.50 14.73 -1.35
N SER A 13 -6.88 14.28 -0.26
CA SER A 13 -6.66 15.10 0.94
C SER A 13 -5.36 15.91 0.92
N LEU A 14 -4.47 15.69 -0.06
CA LEU A 14 -3.18 16.37 -0.08
C LEU A 14 -3.32 17.88 -0.30
N GLU A 15 -4.27 18.31 -1.11
CA GLU A 15 -4.46 19.75 -1.39
C GLU A 15 -4.78 20.55 -0.13
N SER A 16 -5.61 20.01 0.77
CA SER A 16 -5.93 20.64 2.06
C SER A 16 -4.76 20.62 3.06
N ARG A 17 -3.74 19.81 2.81
CA ARG A 17 -2.57 19.61 3.67
C ARG A 17 -1.25 19.99 2.97
N LYS A 18 -1.32 20.76 1.92
CA LYS A 18 -0.15 21.11 1.09
C LYS A 18 0.95 21.82 1.89
N SER A 19 0.58 22.66 2.85
CA SER A 19 1.52 23.36 3.73
C SER A 19 2.33 22.41 4.62
N GLU A 20 1.76 21.28 5.01
CA GLU A 20 2.44 20.25 5.81
C GLU A 20 3.45 19.45 4.98
N TYR A 21 3.19 19.31 3.66
CA TYR A 21 3.96 18.48 2.73
C TYR A 21 4.39 19.26 1.47
N PRO A 22 5.15 20.37 1.60
CA PRO A 22 5.47 21.24 0.46
C PRO A 22 6.36 20.57 -0.59
N HIS A 23 7.05 19.49 -0.22
CA HIS A 23 7.96 18.72 -1.08
C HIS A 23 7.30 17.53 -1.80
N VAL A 24 5.98 17.34 -1.60
CA VAL A 24 5.20 16.27 -2.22
C VAL A 24 4.39 16.84 -3.38
N GLU A 25 4.42 16.18 -4.51
CA GLU A 25 3.66 16.54 -5.71
C GLU A 25 2.40 15.65 -5.81
N ASN A 26 1.21 16.27 -5.88
CA ASN A 26 -0.03 15.56 -6.16
C ASN A 26 -0.19 15.33 -7.65
N THR A 27 -0.53 14.11 -8.06
CA THR A 27 -0.64 13.76 -9.47
C THR A 27 -1.75 12.72 -9.71
N SER A 28 -2.07 12.44 -10.95
CA SER A 28 -3.04 11.38 -11.31
C SER A 28 -2.48 9.99 -11.04
N PHE A 29 -3.36 8.98 -10.93
CA PHE A 29 -2.93 7.59 -10.82
C PHE A 29 -2.17 7.12 -12.06
N ASP A 30 -2.63 7.51 -13.26
CA ASP A 30 -1.95 7.17 -14.51
C ASP A 30 -0.53 7.75 -14.56
N ASP A 31 -0.33 8.97 -14.08
CA ASP A 31 0.99 9.57 -13.97
C ASP A 31 1.88 8.85 -12.96
N LEU A 32 1.33 8.41 -11.81
CA LEU A 32 2.08 7.58 -10.86
C LEU A 32 2.57 6.30 -11.52
N VAL A 33 1.69 5.61 -12.25
CA VAL A 33 2.01 4.36 -12.96
C VAL A 33 3.18 4.56 -13.93
N VAL A 34 3.15 5.63 -14.72
CA VAL A 34 4.17 5.89 -15.76
C VAL A 34 5.49 6.39 -15.17
N LYS A 35 5.43 7.27 -14.14
CA LYS A 35 6.58 8.03 -13.66
C LYS A 35 7.34 7.37 -12.52
N SER A 36 6.69 6.47 -11.75
CA SER A 36 7.28 5.89 -10.54
C SER A 36 8.41 4.90 -10.84
N ASP A 37 9.47 4.98 -10.06
CA ASP A 37 10.48 3.93 -9.95
C ASP A 37 10.06 2.92 -8.85
N ILE A 38 9.36 3.39 -7.83
CA ILE A 38 8.73 2.57 -6.79
C ILE A 38 7.29 3.03 -6.63
N LEU A 39 6.32 2.15 -6.86
CA LEU A 39 4.89 2.40 -6.65
C LEU A 39 4.43 1.69 -5.38
N SER A 40 4.07 2.44 -4.35
CA SER A 40 3.63 1.92 -3.05
C SER A 40 2.19 2.30 -2.74
N PHE A 41 1.40 1.31 -2.30
CA PHE A 41 -0.01 1.49 -1.97
C PHE A 41 -0.22 1.69 -0.47
N HIS A 42 -1.01 2.76 -0.12
CA HIS A 42 -1.37 3.13 1.26
C HIS A 42 -2.85 3.52 1.34
N CYS A 43 -3.69 2.94 0.49
CA CYS A 43 -5.12 3.27 0.37
C CYS A 43 -6.00 2.07 0.75
N LYS A 44 -7.29 2.32 0.91
CA LYS A 44 -8.30 1.28 0.99
C LYS A 44 -8.49 0.65 -0.39
N ALA A 45 -8.89 -0.61 -0.42
CA ALA A 45 -9.34 -1.25 -1.65
C ALA A 45 -10.60 -0.55 -2.19
N ALA A 46 -10.82 -0.66 -3.50
CA ALA A 46 -12.01 -0.15 -4.14
C ALA A 46 -13.27 -0.82 -3.60
N ALA A 47 -14.34 -0.06 -3.42
CA ALA A 47 -15.60 -0.56 -2.85
C ALA A 47 -16.30 -1.62 -3.74
N ASP A 48 -16.04 -1.59 -5.05
CA ASP A 48 -16.53 -2.57 -6.01
C ASP A 48 -15.69 -3.85 -6.06
N GLY A 49 -14.63 -3.95 -5.26
CA GLY A 49 -13.73 -5.09 -5.16
C GLY A 49 -12.79 -5.27 -6.34
N LYS A 50 -12.80 -4.36 -7.31
CA LYS A 50 -11.91 -4.45 -8.47
C LYS A 50 -10.49 -4.00 -8.12
N PRO A 51 -9.46 -4.68 -8.66
CA PRO A 51 -8.08 -4.24 -8.51
C PRO A 51 -7.87 -2.85 -9.11
N MET A 52 -7.10 -2.02 -8.39
CA MET A 52 -6.66 -0.72 -8.89
C MET A 52 -5.50 -0.86 -9.87
N LEU A 53 -4.62 -1.81 -9.64
CA LEU A 53 -3.46 -2.07 -10.49
C LEU A 53 -3.62 -3.42 -11.19
N THR A 54 -3.66 -3.38 -12.50
CA THR A 54 -3.78 -4.53 -13.40
C THR A 54 -2.58 -4.61 -14.34
N LYS A 55 -2.45 -5.68 -15.12
CA LYS A 55 -1.40 -5.85 -16.13
C LYS A 55 -1.36 -4.70 -17.13
N GLU A 56 -2.50 -4.14 -17.50
CA GLU A 56 -2.57 -2.99 -18.43
C GLU A 56 -1.91 -1.73 -17.86
N HIS A 57 -1.96 -1.55 -16.54
CA HIS A 57 -1.20 -0.50 -15.87
C HIS A 57 0.30 -0.84 -15.83
N MET A 58 0.64 -2.09 -15.50
CA MET A 58 2.03 -2.54 -15.40
C MET A 58 2.78 -2.47 -16.73
N LYS A 59 2.10 -2.65 -17.87
CA LYS A 59 2.67 -2.42 -19.21
C LYS A 59 3.12 -0.98 -19.46
N LYS A 60 2.55 -0.01 -18.73
CA LYS A 60 2.91 1.42 -18.83
C LYS A 60 4.02 1.81 -17.85
N MET A 61 4.35 0.96 -16.89
CA MET A 61 5.39 1.19 -15.91
C MET A 61 6.79 1.07 -16.53
N LYS A 62 7.79 1.60 -15.84
CA LYS A 62 9.19 1.39 -16.24
C LYS A 62 9.58 -0.07 -16.00
N PRO A 63 10.30 -0.73 -16.91
CA PRO A 63 10.76 -2.12 -16.69
C PRO A 63 11.68 -2.27 -15.47
N THR A 64 12.23 -1.17 -14.98
CA THR A 64 13.07 -1.13 -13.78
C THR A 64 12.29 -0.82 -12.49
N SER A 65 10.97 -0.65 -12.58
CA SER A 65 10.15 -0.24 -11.43
C SER A 65 9.82 -1.41 -10.51
N TYR A 66 9.48 -1.04 -9.26
CA TYR A 66 9.06 -1.97 -8.22
C TYR A 66 7.66 -1.60 -7.71
N ILE A 67 6.88 -2.63 -7.35
CA ILE A 67 5.57 -2.47 -6.71
C ILE A 67 5.68 -2.90 -5.25
N ILE A 68 5.09 -2.10 -4.34
CA ILE A 68 4.98 -2.44 -2.92
C ILE A 68 3.51 -2.41 -2.51
N ASN A 69 2.97 -3.54 -2.04
CA ASN A 69 1.63 -3.62 -1.51
C ASN A 69 1.65 -4.18 -0.08
N ALA A 70 1.57 -3.29 0.90
CA ALA A 70 1.36 -3.60 2.32
C ALA A 70 0.04 -2.97 2.83
N ALA A 71 -0.91 -2.71 1.93
CA ALA A 71 -2.18 -2.07 2.25
C ALA A 71 -3.34 -3.06 2.29
N ARG A 72 -3.80 -3.56 1.14
CA ARG A 72 -4.87 -4.57 1.01
C ARG A 72 -4.62 -5.46 -0.21
N GLY A 73 -4.89 -6.76 -0.10
CA GLY A 73 -4.58 -7.75 -1.14
C GLY A 73 -5.23 -7.48 -2.48
N ASN A 74 -6.49 -7.10 -2.50
CA ASN A 74 -7.24 -6.84 -3.73
C ASN A 74 -6.98 -5.47 -4.39
N ILE A 75 -5.95 -4.72 -3.98
CA ILE A 75 -5.51 -3.50 -4.69
C ILE A 75 -4.76 -3.85 -5.97
N VAL A 76 -3.95 -4.91 -5.94
CA VAL A 76 -3.18 -5.40 -7.08
C VAL A 76 -3.75 -6.75 -7.51
N ASP A 77 -4.01 -6.94 -8.79
CA ASP A 77 -4.37 -8.26 -9.29
C ASP A 77 -3.14 -9.19 -9.23
N GLU A 78 -3.24 -10.29 -8.48
CA GLU A 78 -2.11 -11.19 -8.21
C GLU A 78 -1.70 -12.00 -9.43
N ASN A 79 -2.66 -12.37 -10.30
CA ASN A 79 -2.36 -13.08 -11.54
C ASN A 79 -1.66 -12.14 -12.53
N ASP A 80 -2.19 -10.95 -12.70
CA ASP A 80 -1.62 -9.90 -13.53
C ASP A 80 -0.21 -9.52 -13.05
N LEU A 81 -0.01 -9.44 -11.72
CA LEU A 81 1.29 -9.16 -11.12
C LEU A 81 2.30 -10.27 -11.42
N ASN A 82 1.89 -11.54 -11.23
CA ASN A 82 2.75 -12.67 -11.53
C ASN A 82 3.15 -12.72 -13.02
N ASP A 83 2.22 -12.47 -13.90
CA ASP A 83 2.47 -12.39 -15.34
C ASP A 83 3.44 -11.24 -15.67
N ALA A 84 3.21 -10.05 -15.12
CA ALA A 84 4.07 -8.89 -15.35
C ALA A 84 5.51 -9.12 -14.87
N LEU A 85 5.68 -9.80 -13.73
CA LEU A 85 7.00 -10.19 -13.23
C LEU A 85 7.70 -11.20 -14.16
N ASN A 86 6.96 -12.21 -14.62
CA ASN A 86 7.49 -13.24 -15.52
C ASN A 86 7.87 -12.66 -16.89
N GLU A 87 7.05 -11.78 -17.43
CA GLU A 87 7.28 -11.09 -18.71
C GLU A 87 8.34 -9.97 -18.61
N GLY A 88 8.77 -9.60 -17.40
CA GLY A 88 9.75 -8.53 -17.20
C GLY A 88 9.20 -7.13 -17.46
N LEU A 89 7.89 -6.94 -17.35
CA LEU A 89 7.26 -5.62 -17.46
C LEU A 89 7.65 -4.68 -16.30
N ILE A 90 7.99 -5.28 -15.14
CA ILE A 90 8.51 -4.61 -13.96
C ILE A 90 9.67 -5.44 -13.38
N ALA A 91 10.51 -4.81 -12.58
CA ALA A 91 11.70 -5.44 -12.01
C ALA A 91 11.39 -6.37 -10.82
N GLY A 92 10.40 -6.04 -10.00
CA GLY A 92 10.07 -6.83 -8.82
C GLY A 92 8.87 -6.29 -8.05
N ALA A 93 8.44 -7.05 -7.04
CA ALA A 93 7.38 -6.64 -6.13
C ALA A 93 7.64 -7.07 -4.69
N ALA A 94 7.12 -6.30 -3.72
CA ALA A 94 7.00 -6.68 -2.32
C ALA A 94 5.51 -6.70 -1.93
N VAL A 95 5.04 -7.84 -1.42
CA VAL A 95 3.62 -8.07 -1.12
C VAL A 95 3.48 -8.63 0.28
N ASP A 96 2.82 -7.89 1.16
CA ASP A 96 2.54 -8.29 2.54
C ASP A 96 1.08 -8.74 2.74
N VAL A 97 0.21 -8.44 1.76
CA VAL A 97 -1.24 -8.66 1.85
C VAL A 97 -1.75 -9.40 0.61
N PHE A 98 -2.70 -10.31 0.79
CA PHE A 98 -3.21 -11.19 -0.26
C PHE A 98 -4.72 -11.04 -0.42
N SER A 99 -5.23 -11.36 -1.61
CA SER A 99 -6.66 -11.34 -1.90
C SER A 99 -7.45 -12.33 -1.04
N LYS A 100 -6.81 -13.43 -0.63
CA LYS A 100 -7.34 -14.41 0.33
C LYS A 100 -6.34 -14.62 1.45
N GLU A 101 -6.74 -14.32 2.67
CA GLU A 101 -5.93 -14.49 3.89
C GLU A 101 -6.61 -15.43 4.90
N PRO A 102 -5.84 -16.26 5.64
CA PRO A 102 -4.40 -16.46 5.47
C PRO A 102 -4.06 -17.13 4.13
N ALA A 103 -3.02 -16.61 3.46
CA ALA A 103 -2.58 -17.13 2.19
C ALA A 103 -1.85 -18.48 2.40
N LYS A 104 -2.50 -19.59 2.06
CA LYS A 104 -1.91 -20.94 2.10
C LYS A 104 -1.35 -21.36 0.75
N GLU A 105 -1.96 -20.86 -0.32
CA GLU A 105 -1.59 -21.07 -1.71
C GLU A 105 -1.75 -19.76 -2.44
N ASN A 106 -0.74 -19.35 -3.19
CA ASN A 106 -0.79 -18.14 -4.02
C ASN A 106 0.16 -18.28 -5.20
N ILE A 107 -0.23 -17.75 -6.35
CA ILE A 107 0.54 -17.80 -7.58
C ILE A 107 1.92 -17.15 -7.46
N LEU A 108 2.04 -16.16 -6.56
CA LEU A 108 3.29 -15.43 -6.32
C LEU A 108 4.32 -16.22 -5.51
N PHE A 109 3.95 -17.31 -4.81
CA PHE A 109 4.84 -18.03 -3.89
C PHE A 109 6.09 -18.61 -4.56
N ASN A 110 5.99 -18.92 -5.83
CA ASN A 110 7.12 -19.46 -6.61
C ASN A 110 7.79 -18.39 -7.51
N ASN A 111 7.42 -17.13 -7.38
CA ASN A 111 8.00 -16.07 -8.21
C ASN A 111 9.24 -15.47 -7.53
N SER A 112 10.42 -15.72 -8.09
CA SER A 112 11.70 -15.26 -7.55
C SER A 112 11.90 -13.74 -7.56
N LYS A 113 11.05 -13.00 -8.28
CA LYS A 113 11.05 -11.53 -8.30
C LYS A 113 10.10 -10.91 -7.28
N ALA A 114 9.37 -11.74 -6.50
CA ALA A 114 8.46 -11.29 -5.45
C ALA A 114 9.04 -11.56 -4.06
N VAL A 115 9.08 -10.54 -3.21
CA VAL A 115 9.31 -10.66 -1.77
C VAL A 115 7.96 -10.69 -1.08
N LEU A 116 7.70 -11.75 -0.30
CA LEU A 116 6.40 -11.99 0.28
C LEU A 116 6.50 -12.09 1.81
N THR A 117 5.55 -11.47 2.51
CA THR A 117 5.42 -11.57 3.97
C THR A 117 3.96 -11.84 4.34
N PRO A 118 3.69 -12.53 5.47
CA PRO A 118 2.33 -13.00 5.80
C PRO A 118 1.51 -11.97 6.58
N HIS A 119 1.29 -10.78 6.02
CA HIS A 119 0.54 -9.66 6.60
C HIS A 119 1.08 -9.22 7.96
N ILE A 120 2.38 -8.91 8.00
CA ILE A 120 3.10 -8.57 9.23
C ILE A 120 3.64 -7.13 9.27
N ALA A 121 3.37 -6.31 8.27
CA ALA A 121 3.92 -4.95 8.17
C ALA A 121 3.62 -4.07 9.40
N ALA A 122 2.49 -4.30 10.08
CA ALA A 122 2.13 -3.62 11.32
C ALA A 122 2.30 -4.48 12.59
N SER A 123 2.81 -5.72 12.47
CA SER A 123 2.88 -6.69 13.58
C SER A 123 4.24 -6.66 14.28
N THR A 124 4.71 -5.47 14.66
CA THR A 124 5.88 -5.33 15.53
C THR A 124 5.49 -5.29 17.00
N THR A 125 6.41 -5.63 17.89
CA THR A 125 6.19 -5.56 19.34
C THR A 125 5.84 -4.13 19.77
N GLU A 126 6.55 -3.15 19.24
CA GLU A 126 6.34 -1.73 19.53
C GLU A 126 4.95 -1.26 19.06
N ALA A 127 4.55 -1.61 17.84
CA ALA A 127 3.24 -1.25 17.29
C ALA A 127 2.12 -1.88 18.13
N SER A 128 2.26 -3.14 18.56
CA SER A 128 1.27 -3.83 19.38
C SER A 128 1.09 -3.17 20.75
N ILE A 129 2.17 -2.75 21.39
CA ILE A 129 2.12 -2.01 22.66
C ILE A 129 1.41 -0.66 22.47
N VAL A 130 1.84 0.13 21.49
CA VAL A 130 1.27 1.46 21.22
C VAL A 130 -0.23 1.36 20.89
N VAL A 131 -0.64 0.39 20.09
CA VAL A 131 -2.05 0.18 19.76
C VAL A 131 -2.86 -0.21 21.00
N ALA A 132 -2.35 -1.12 21.84
CA ALA A 132 -3.04 -1.51 23.07
C ALA A 132 -3.22 -0.33 24.03
N GLU A 133 -2.19 0.47 24.27
CA GLU A 133 -2.24 1.68 25.09
C GLU A 133 -3.22 2.71 24.50
N MET A 134 -3.16 2.94 23.19
CA MET A 134 -4.05 3.89 22.52
C MET A 134 -5.52 3.49 22.68
N VAL A 135 -5.85 2.22 22.46
CA VAL A 135 -7.22 1.71 22.62
C VAL A 135 -7.69 1.82 24.05
N ALA A 136 -6.86 1.45 25.03
CA ALA A 136 -7.20 1.57 26.45
C ALA A 136 -7.47 3.02 26.86
N ASN A 137 -6.63 3.95 26.41
CA ASN A 137 -6.80 5.38 26.69
C ASN A 137 -8.08 5.93 26.03
N GLN A 138 -8.35 5.59 24.79
CA GLN A 138 -9.56 6.06 24.09
C GLN A 138 -10.84 5.53 24.74
N ILE A 139 -10.87 4.27 25.16
CA ILE A 139 -12.00 3.70 25.90
C ILE A 139 -12.18 4.42 27.25
N SER A 140 -11.09 4.64 27.99
CA SER A 140 -11.12 5.37 29.25
C SER A 140 -11.63 6.81 29.09
N ASP A 141 -11.12 7.55 28.10
CA ASP A 141 -11.55 8.91 27.80
C ASP A 141 -13.05 8.95 27.45
N PHE A 142 -13.53 8.00 26.67
CA PHE A 142 -14.95 7.91 26.34
C PHE A 142 -15.82 7.61 27.56
N LEU A 143 -15.43 6.65 28.40
CA LEU A 143 -16.22 6.26 29.57
C LEU A 143 -16.23 7.31 30.68
N LEU A 144 -15.11 8.01 30.89
CA LEU A 144 -14.95 8.98 31.98
C LEU A 144 -15.39 10.38 31.57
N ASN A 145 -15.11 10.80 30.34
CA ASN A 145 -15.24 12.17 29.88
C ASN A 145 -16.23 12.33 28.70
N GLY A 146 -16.76 11.25 28.16
CA GLY A 146 -17.59 11.28 26.95
C GLY A 146 -16.85 11.68 25.68
N GLU A 147 -15.50 11.72 25.68
CA GLU A 147 -14.70 12.11 24.54
C GLU A 147 -14.69 11.02 23.46
N LYS A 148 -15.05 11.41 22.24
CA LYS A 148 -15.01 10.51 21.08
C LYS A 148 -13.79 10.85 20.21
N LYS A 149 -12.80 9.94 20.18
CA LYS A 149 -11.59 10.06 19.33
C LYS A 149 -11.56 8.92 18.35
N ASN A 150 -11.17 9.21 17.09
CA ASN A 150 -11.01 8.21 16.02
C ASN A 150 -12.25 7.31 15.78
N THR A 151 -13.45 7.87 15.95
CA THR A 151 -14.70 7.15 15.64
C THR A 151 -14.92 7.08 14.13
N VAL A 152 -15.43 5.94 13.63
CA VAL A 152 -15.83 5.71 12.24
C VAL A 152 -17.34 5.89 12.09
#